data_a39c7f6596c560adbf4f10e3a7f071b5
#
_entry.id   a39c7f6596c560adbf4f10e3a7f071b5
#
_cell.length_a   1.000
_cell.length_b   1.000
_cell.length_c   1.000
_cell.angle_alpha   90.00
_cell.angle_beta   90.00
_cell.angle_gamma   90.00
#
_symmetry.space_group_name_H-M   'P 1'
#
loop_
_entity.id
_entity.type
_entity.pdbx_description
1 polymer ?
#
loop_
_entity_poly.entity_id
_entity_poly.type
_entity_poly.pdbx_seq_one_letter_code
_entity_poly.pdbx_strand_id
1 'polypeptide(L)'
;MSTFGATIAFSKTVDKEIAKHASSVFLDAVIAPDFDPDALEILKKNEALRIIKLITPYKTIRTMQEQEVHITPFGTLVQETDNKELDKDTFKVVSKTKPDAEMIEDMVFAWKIAKHVKTNAVVVAKDFKTLSIVGGQTSRIDAVETALDRACDGAKKAVIACDGFIPAIDSIQAAAQCRIGGIIQTGGTHKDKDVVDAANKYEIAMITTGIRHFKH
;
A
#
# COMPACT_ATOMS: atom_id res chain seq x y z
N MET A 1 -4.33 -17.39 -0.79
CA MET A 1 -4.38 -16.51 -1.98
C MET A 1 -3.54 -17.16 -3.06
N SER A 2 -4.01 -17.23 -4.30
CA SER A 2 -3.24 -17.81 -5.41
C SER A 2 -2.18 -16.82 -5.88
N THR A 3 -0.94 -17.28 -6.06
CA THR A 3 0.18 -16.51 -6.63
C THR A 3 0.54 -16.96 -8.04
N PHE A 4 -0.34 -17.71 -8.69
CA PHE A 4 -0.12 -18.25 -10.01
C PHE A 4 0.07 -17.13 -11.05
N GLY A 5 1.21 -17.12 -11.76
CA GLY A 5 1.53 -16.12 -12.77
C GLY A 5 1.92 -14.76 -12.21
N ALA A 6 2.43 -14.68 -10.98
CA ALA A 6 2.80 -13.42 -10.36
C ALA A 6 4.12 -12.86 -10.92
N THR A 7 4.22 -11.52 -10.89
CA THR A 7 5.48 -10.80 -11.08
C THR A 7 5.97 -10.28 -9.73
N ILE A 8 7.24 -10.56 -9.39
CA ILE A 8 7.86 -10.08 -8.16
C ILE A 8 8.95 -9.06 -8.48
N ALA A 9 8.93 -7.94 -7.78
CA ALA A 9 9.98 -6.93 -7.83
C ALA A 9 10.73 -6.85 -6.51
N PHE A 10 12.05 -6.84 -6.57
CA PHE A 10 12.94 -6.67 -5.44
C PHE A 10 13.62 -5.30 -5.49
N SER A 11 13.80 -4.69 -4.33
CA SER A 11 14.49 -3.39 -4.21
C SER A 11 16.01 -3.52 -4.01
N LYS A 12 16.49 -4.74 -3.81
CA LYS A 12 17.91 -5.09 -3.59
C LYS A 12 18.29 -6.24 -4.50
N THR A 13 19.61 -6.54 -4.56
CA THR A 13 20.15 -7.72 -5.23
C THR A 13 19.48 -8.98 -4.71
N VAL A 14 19.10 -9.86 -5.62
CA VAL A 14 18.51 -11.17 -5.30
C VAL A 14 19.65 -12.15 -5.04
N ASP A 15 19.72 -12.66 -3.82
CA ASP A 15 20.65 -13.69 -3.40
C ASP A 15 20.13 -15.10 -3.65
N LYS A 16 20.95 -16.11 -3.33
CA LYS A 16 20.63 -17.53 -3.49
C LYS A 16 19.40 -17.95 -2.71
N GLU A 17 19.20 -17.44 -1.49
CA GLU A 17 18.08 -17.83 -0.63
C GLU A 17 16.76 -17.26 -1.13
N ILE A 18 16.76 -15.98 -1.51
CA ILE A 18 15.60 -15.34 -2.15
C ILE A 18 15.24 -16.07 -3.45
N ALA A 19 16.24 -16.46 -4.28
CA ALA A 19 16.01 -17.19 -5.52
C ALA A 19 15.36 -18.56 -5.28
N LYS A 20 15.76 -19.29 -4.23
CA LYS A 20 15.12 -20.55 -3.85
C LYS A 20 13.65 -20.37 -3.47
N HIS A 21 13.35 -19.34 -2.66
CA HIS A 21 11.96 -19.02 -2.29
C HIS A 21 11.14 -18.58 -3.51
N ALA A 22 11.69 -17.73 -4.36
CA ALA A 22 11.02 -17.31 -5.59
C ALA A 22 10.74 -18.48 -6.53
N SER A 23 11.65 -19.47 -6.61
CA SER A 23 11.47 -20.66 -7.44
C SER A 23 10.46 -21.68 -6.87
N SER A 24 10.03 -21.53 -5.61
CA SER A 24 9.03 -22.40 -5.00
C SER A 24 7.59 -22.03 -5.37
N VAL A 25 7.38 -20.90 -6.02
CA VAL A 25 6.08 -20.40 -6.50
C VAL A 25 6.11 -20.23 -8.01
N PHE A 26 4.95 -20.31 -8.65
CA PHE A 26 4.86 -20.11 -10.10
C PHE A 26 4.84 -18.62 -10.42
N LEU A 27 5.95 -18.13 -10.99
CA LEU A 27 6.16 -16.74 -11.36
C LEU A 27 6.30 -16.58 -12.86
N ASP A 28 5.76 -15.49 -13.41
CA ASP A 28 5.96 -15.07 -14.80
C ASP A 28 7.20 -14.18 -14.95
N ALA A 29 7.50 -13.36 -13.96
CA ALA A 29 8.67 -12.50 -14.00
C ALA A 29 9.24 -12.18 -12.62
N VAL A 30 10.54 -11.96 -12.58
CA VAL A 30 11.28 -11.44 -11.43
C VAL A 30 12.09 -10.23 -11.88
N ILE A 31 11.94 -9.11 -11.16
CA ILE A 31 12.62 -7.84 -11.45
C ILE A 31 13.48 -7.46 -10.26
N ALA A 32 14.76 -7.14 -10.47
CA ALA A 32 15.65 -6.68 -9.41
C ALA A 32 16.73 -5.74 -9.95
N PRO A 33 17.38 -4.94 -9.07
CA PRO A 33 18.55 -4.16 -9.44
C PRO A 33 19.74 -5.03 -9.90
N ASP A 34 19.91 -6.18 -9.25
CA ASP A 34 20.92 -7.17 -9.60
C ASP A 34 20.56 -8.58 -9.09
N PHE A 35 21.31 -9.57 -9.53
CA PHE A 35 21.18 -10.96 -9.14
C PHE A 35 22.57 -11.56 -8.91
N ASP A 36 22.74 -12.25 -7.80
CA ASP A 36 23.96 -13.02 -7.56
C ASP A 36 24.08 -14.17 -8.57
N PRO A 37 25.30 -14.62 -8.94
CA PRO A 37 25.50 -15.71 -9.90
C PRO A 37 24.74 -16.99 -9.52
N ASP A 38 24.80 -17.40 -8.25
CA ASP A 38 24.09 -18.56 -7.73
C ASP A 38 22.56 -18.42 -7.83
N ALA A 39 22.04 -17.19 -7.64
CA ALA A 39 20.62 -16.89 -7.78
C ALA A 39 20.15 -17.04 -9.24
N LEU A 40 20.97 -16.54 -10.18
CA LEU A 40 20.68 -16.70 -11.61
C LEU A 40 20.65 -18.16 -12.04
N GLU A 41 21.57 -18.99 -11.55
CA GLU A 41 21.57 -20.43 -11.84
C GLU A 41 20.30 -21.14 -11.36
N ILE A 42 19.77 -20.71 -10.21
CA ILE A 42 18.52 -21.28 -9.67
C ILE A 42 17.31 -20.81 -10.50
N LEU A 43 17.21 -19.52 -10.75
CA LEU A 43 16.05 -18.93 -11.44
C LEU A 43 15.99 -19.38 -12.92
N LYS A 44 17.13 -19.51 -13.62
CA LYS A 44 17.21 -19.97 -15.01
C LYS A 44 16.79 -21.42 -15.24
N LYS A 45 16.63 -22.23 -14.18
CA LYS A 45 16.06 -23.58 -14.31
C LYS A 45 14.62 -23.58 -14.79
N ASN A 46 13.90 -22.48 -14.58
CA ASN A 46 12.57 -22.26 -15.17
C ASN A 46 12.72 -21.44 -16.45
N GLU A 47 12.70 -22.10 -17.61
CA GLU A 47 12.87 -21.47 -18.93
C GLU A 47 11.74 -20.48 -19.28
N ALA A 48 10.58 -20.61 -18.65
CA ALA A 48 9.45 -19.69 -18.87
C ALA A 48 9.55 -18.40 -18.04
N LEU A 49 10.41 -18.37 -17.00
CA LEU A 49 10.57 -17.24 -16.10
C LEU A 49 11.34 -16.09 -16.77
N ARG A 50 10.75 -14.92 -16.80
CA ARG A 50 11.43 -13.70 -17.26
C ARG A 50 12.22 -13.08 -16.11
N ILE A 51 13.56 -13.04 -16.27
CA ILE A 51 14.47 -12.43 -15.28
C ILE A 51 14.90 -11.07 -15.83
N ILE A 52 14.53 -10.00 -15.13
CA ILE A 52 14.74 -8.61 -15.58
C ILE A 52 15.67 -7.90 -14.61
N LYS A 53 16.85 -7.53 -15.11
CA LYS A 53 17.79 -6.68 -14.37
C LYS A 53 17.51 -5.21 -14.68
N LEU A 54 17.34 -4.38 -13.66
CA LEU A 54 17.19 -2.93 -13.82
C LEU A 54 18.57 -2.30 -14.05
N ILE A 55 18.78 -1.77 -15.26
CA ILE A 55 20.02 -1.08 -15.61
C ILE A 55 20.08 0.31 -14.98
N THR A 56 18.92 0.98 -14.89
CA THR A 56 18.80 2.32 -14.32
C THR A 56 18.36 2.21 -12.85
N PRO A 57 19.03 2.94 -11.92
CA PRO A 57 18.62 2.95 -10.52
C PRO A 57 17.16 3.36 -10.36
N TYR A 58 16.42 2.65 -9.50
CA TYR A 58 14.98 2.90 -9.27
C TYR A 58 14.67 4.38 -8.97
N LYS A 59 15.50 5.04 -8.18
CA LYS A 59 15.33 6.47 -7.87
C LYS A 59 15.33 7.34 -9.13
N THR A 60 16.19 7.03 -10.09
CA THR A 60 16.27 7.75 -11.37
C THR A 60 15.04 7.47 -12.25
N ILE A 61 14.61 6.20 -12.34
CA ILE A 61 13.41 5.84 -13.10
C ILE A 61 12.20 6.61 -12.58
N ARG A 62 12.07 6.72 -11.28
CA ARG A 62 10.96 7.41 -10.63
C ARG A 62 10.89 8.91 -10.93
N THR A 63 12.03 9.55 -11.13
CA THR A 63 12.12 10.99 -11.45
C THR A 63 12.02 11.28 -12.95
N MET A 64 12.15 10.26 -13.81
CA MET A 64 12.09 10.44 -15.27
C MET A 64 10.67 10.67 -15.81
N GLN A 65 9.66 10.17 -15.11
CA GLN A 65 8.28 10.32 -15.53
C GLN A 65 7.64 11.49 -14.79
N GLU A 66 7.57 12.65 -15.44
CA GLU A 66 6.98 13.86 -14.87
C GLU A 66 5.47 13.93 -15.05
N GLN A 67 4.95 13.23 -16.06
CA GLN A 67 3.52 13.24 -16.41
C GLN A 67 2.96 11.84 -16.64
N GLU A 68 1.74 11.64 -16.19
CA GLU A 68 0.90 10.50 -16.55
C GLU A 68 -0.08 10.91 -17.64
N VAL A 69 -0.19 10.06 -18.68
CA VAL A 69 -1.04 10.31 -19.84
C VAL A 69 -2.08 9.20 -19.94
N HIS A 70 -3.36 9.55 -19.92
CA HIS A 70 -4.47 8.62 -20.12
C HIS A 70 -5.22 8.99 -21.41
N ILE A 71 -5.17 8.10 -22.37
CA ILE A 71 -5.88 8.27 -23.64
C ILE A 71 -7.27 7.65 -23.52
N THR A 72 -8.29 8.44 -23.78
CA THR A 72 -9.69 8.01 -23.76
C THR A 72 -10.35 8.30 -25.11
N PRO A 73 -11.50 7.68 -25.42
CA PRO A 73 -12.25 8.00 -26.65
C PRO A 73 -12.67 9.48 -26.75
N PHE A 74 -12.72 10.20 -25.65
CA PHE A 74 -13.16 11.59 -25.55
C PHE A 74 -12.01 12.60 -25.51
N GLY A 75 -10.75 12.14 -25.45
CA GLY A 75 -9.58 12.99 -25.39
C GLY A 75 -8.47 12.40 -24.53
N THR A 76 -7.40 13.15 -24.40
CA THR A 76 -6.23 12.78 -23.62
C THR A 76 -6.20 13.57 -22.31
N LEU A 77 -6.12 12.84 -21.20
CA LEU A 77 -5.91 13.43 -19.88
C LEU A 77 -4.42 13.38 -19.56
N VAL A 78 -3.88 14.53 -19.15
CA VAL A 78 -2.48 14.67 -18.75
C VAL A 78 -2.44 15.24 -17.35
N GLN A 79 -1.70 14.59 -16.45
CA GLN A 79 -1.51 15.04 -15.08
C GLN A 79 -0.06 14.84 -14.64
N GLU A 80 0.35 15.54 -13.61
CA GLU A 80 1.64 15.30 -12.98
C GLU A 80 1.66 13.90 -12.35
N THR A 81 2.78 13.22 -12.48
CA THR A 81 2.98 11.92 -11.81
C THR A 81 2.97 12.12 -10.30
N ASP A 82 2.22 11.28 -9.61
CA ASP A 82 2.21 11.29 -8.15
C ASP A 82 3.55 10.76 -7.59
N ASN A 83 4.49 11.66 -7.43
CA ASN A 83 5.81 11.40 -6.84
C ASN A 83 5.91 11.81 -5.37
N LYS A 84 4.77 12.18 -4.74
CA LYS A 84 4.77 12.57 -3.32
C LYS A 84 5.24 11.43 -2.45
N GLU A 85 6.20 11.74 -1.59
CA GLU A 85 6.66 10.87 -0.51
C GLU A 85 6.09 11.36 0.81
N LEU A 86 5.88 10.42 1.73
CA LEU A 86 5.52 10.75 3.09
C LEU A 86 6.80 11.09 3.85
N ASP A 87 6.93 12.34 4.22
CA ASP A 87 7.92 12.76 5.19
C ASP A 87 7.35 12.52 6.60
N LYS A 88 8.12 11.79 7.42
CA LYS A 88 7.71 11.48 8.80
C LYS A 88 7.50 12.75 9.65
N ASP A 89 8.14 13.85 9.26
CA ASP A 89 8.00 15.14 9.94
C ASP A 89 6.75 15.92 9.51
N THR A 90 6.08 15.51 8.44
CA THR A 90 4.91 16.22 7.88
C THR A 90 3.57 15.64 8.30
N PHE A 91 3.49 14.37 8.67
CA PHE A 91 2.24 13.79 9.12
C PHE A 91 1.89 14.18 10.57
N LYS A 92 0.61 14.23 10.87
CA LYS A 92 0.10 14.65 12.18
C LYS A 92 -0.63 13.49 12.86
N VAL A 93 -0.25 13.19 14.10
CA VAL A 93 -1.04 12.31 14.97
C VAL A 93 -2.18 13.13 15.54
N VAL A 94 -3.41 12.83 15.11
CA VAL A 94 -4.62 13.62 15.42
C VAL A 94 -5.46 12.99 16.54
N SER A 95 -5.26 11.70 16.84
CA SER A 95 -5.95 10.98 17.92
C SER A 95 -5.28 11.17 19.29
N LYS A 96 -6.06 10.89 20.36
CA LYS A 96 -5.55 10.81 21.74
C LYS A 96 -4.62 9.61 21.91
N THR A 97 -5.05 8.44 21.43
CA THR A 97 -4.21 7.24 21.36
C THR A 97 -3.05 7.50 20.40
N LYS A 98 -1.82 7.33 20.88
CA LYS A 98 -0.62 7.56 20.06
C LYS A 98 -0.14 6.23 19.51
N PRO A 99 0.19 6.17 18.21
CA PRO A 99 0.85 5.00 17.64
C PRO A 99 2.27 4.87 18.20
N ASP A 100 2.70 3.66 18.50
CA ASP A 100 4.10 3.35 18.76
C ASP A 100 4.94 3.35 17.49
N ALA A 101 6.25 3.15 17.62
CA ALA A 101 7.17 3.20 16.47
C ALA A 101 6.88 2.11 15.43
N GLU A 102 6.57 0.89 15.85
CA GLU A 102 6.25 -0.24 14.98
C GLU A 102 4.95 0.01 14.20
N MET A 103 3.93 0.52 14.88
CA MET A 103 2.67 0.89 14.23
C MET A 103 2.85 2.01 13.21
N ILE A 104 3.70 3.00 13.48
CA ILE A 104 4.02 4.06 12.50
C ILE A 104 4.68 3.48 11.27
N GLU A 105 5.61 2.54 11.43
CA GLU A 105 6.27 1.88 10.30
C GLU A 105 5.29 1.08 9.46
N ASP A 106 4.38 0.33 10.09
CA ASP A 106 3.31 -0.39 9.40
C ASP A 106 2.34 0.57 8.68
N MET A 107 1.98 1.69 9.30
CA MET A 107 1.15 2.72 8.65
C MET A 107 1.82 3.31 7.41
N VAL A 108 3.11 3.65 7.50
CA VAL A 108 3.89 4.18 6.36
C VAL A 108 4.04 3.12 5.27
N PHE A 109 4.28 1.87 5.65
CA PHE A 109 4.33 0.75 4.71
C PHE A 109 3.01 0.58 3.95
N ALA A 110 1.89 0.49 4.69
CA ALA A 110 0.56 0.35 4.10
C ALA A 110 0.18 1.55 3.21
N TRP A 111 0.55 2.76 3.62
CA TRP A 111 0.28 3.97 2.87
C TRP A 111 1.02 4.02 1.53
N LYS A 112 2.29 3.60 1.51
CA LYS A 112 3.07 3.47 0.27
C LYS A 112 2.43 2.50 -0.71
N ILE A 113 1.80 1.44 -0.23
CA ILE A 113 1.09 0.47 -1.08
C ILE A 113 -0.22 1.05 -1.57
N ALA A 114 -1.00 1.71 -0.71
CA ALA A 114 -2.27 2.34 -1.08
C ALA A 114 -2.12 3.33 -2.25
N LYS A 115 -1.00 4.05 -2.33
CA LYS A 115 -0.62 4.92 -3.45
C LYS A 115 -0.69 4.23 -4.82
N HIS A 116 -0.39 2.93 -4.89
CA HIS A 116 -0.34 2.17 -6.15
C HIS A 116 -1.65 1.46 -6.48
N VAL A 117 -2.66 1.59 -5.64
CA VAL A 117 -3.96 0.92 -5.77
C VAL A 117 -4.99 1.90 -6.32
N LYS A 118 -5.89 1.43 -7.19
CA LYS A 118 -6.98 2.27 -7.73
C LYS A 118 -7.91 2.77 -6.62
N THR A 119 -8.28 4.03 -6.69
CA THR A 119 -9.20 4.69 -5.72
C THR A 119 -10.63 4.08 -5.82
N ASN A 120 -11.42 3.95 -4.77
CA ASN A 120 -11.07 4.09 -3.36
C ASN A 120 -10.20 2.91 -2.91
N ALA A 121 -8.99 3.21 -2.45
CA ALA A 121 -8.05 2.17 -2.02
C ALA A 121 -7.97 2.08 -0.49
N VAL A 122 -7.92 0.84 -0.01
CA VAL A 122 -7.68 0.50 1.40
C VAL A 122 -6.70 -0.65 1.49
N VAL A 123 -5.67 -0.48 2.31
CA VAL A 123 -4.67 -1.49 2.61
C VAL A 123 -4.70 -1.79 4.10
N VAL A 124 -4.86 -3.06 4.47
CA VAL A 124 -4.68 -3.53 5.84
C VAL A 124 -3.32 -4.20 5.92
N ALA A 125 -2.49 -3.79 6.87
CA ALA A 125 -1.14 -4.32 7.04
C ALA A 125 -0.77 -4.49 8.50
N LYS A 126 0.17 -5.41 8.74
CA LYS A 126 0.78 -5.65 10.04
C LYS A 126 2.12 -6.34 9.85
N ASP A 127 3.12 -5.97 10.65
CA ASP A 127 4.46 -6.57 10.66
C ASP A 127 5.08 -6.57 9.23
N PHE A 128 4.98 -5.42 8.51
CA PHE A 128 5.42 -5.24 7.13
C PHE A 128 4.80 -6.23 6.12
N LYS A 129 3.63 -6.76 6.42
CA LYS A 129 2.86 -7.64 5.53
C LYS A 129 1.50 -7.04 5.24
N THR A 130 1.09 -7.07 3.98
CA THR A 130 -0.29 -6.77 3.61
C THR A 130 -1.18 -7.96 3.94
N LEU A 131 -2.19 -7.72 4.75
CA LEU A 131 -3.24 -8.71 5.06
C LEU A 131 -4.36 -8.63 4.02
N SER A 132 -4.61 -7.41 3.52
CA SER A 132 -5.59 -7.16 2.47
C SER A 132 -5.22 -5.92 1.68
N ILE A 133 -5.48 -5.96 0.37
CA ILE A 133 -5.41 -4.82 -0.55
C ILE A 133 -6.72 -4.77 -1.32
N VAL A 134 -7.44 -3.65 -1.23
CA VAL A 134 -8.70 -3.42 -1.93
C VAL A 134 -8.62 -2.10 -2.66
N GLY A 135 -9.08 -2.08 -3.90
CA GLY A 135 -9.14 -0.86 -4.71
C GLY A 135 -10.27 -0.88 -5.71
N GLY A 136 -10.51 0.27 -6.35
CA GLY A 136 -11.55 0.42 -7.36
C GLY A 136 -12.97 0.34 -6.80
N GLN A 137 -13.15 0.55 -5.49
CA GLN A 137 -14.48 0.55 -4.87
C GLN A 137 -15.18 1.89 -5.08
N THR A 138 -16.52 1.83 -5.15
CA THR A 138 -17.34 3.01 -5.39
C THR A 138 -17.45 3.91 -4.17
N SER A 139 -17.32 3.35 -2.96
CA SER A 139 -17.36 4.11 -1.71
C SER A 139 -16.19 3.77 -0.78
N ARG A 140 -15.88 4.67 0.16
CA ARG A 140 -14.84 4.45 1.16
C ARG A 140 -15.22 3.34 2.13
N ILE A 141 -16.46 3.29 2.54
CA ILE A 141 -16.95 2.26 3.48
C ILE A 141 -16.86 0.87 2.85
N ASP A 142 -17.30 0.69 1.59
CA ASP A 142 -17.22 -0.61 0.91
C ASP A 142 -15.76 -1.08 0.80
N ALA A 143 -14.83 -0.15 0.52
CA ALA A 143 -13.41 -0.48 0.48
C ALA A 143 -12.89 -0.93 1.85
N VAL A 144 -13.29 -0.26 2.93
CA VAL A 144 -12.88 -0.61 4.31
C VAL A 144 -13.46 -1.96 4.73
N GLU A 145 -14.77 -2.15 4.59
CA GLU A 145 -15.45 -3.41 4.96
C GLU A 145 -14.86 -4.60 4.18
N THR A 146 -14.73 -4.47 2.86
CA THR A 146 -14.13 -5.51 2.03
C THR A 146 -12.67 -5.81 2.45
N ALA A 147 -11.89 -4.79 2.80
CA ALA A 147 -10.52 -4.99 3.24
C ALA A 147 -10.43 -5.70 4.59
N LEU A 148 -11.32 -5.36 5.52
CA LEU A 148 -11.41 -5.98 6.84
C LEU A 148 -11.87 -7.45 6.74
N ASP A 149 -12.88 -7.74 5.93
CA ASP A 149 -13.36 -9.10 5.70
C ASP A 149 -12.25 -10.00 5.13
N ARG A 150 -11.46 -9.49 4.19
CA ARG A 150 -10.32 -10.22 3.62
C ARG A 150 -9.17 -10.41 4.60
N ALA A 151 -8.93 -9.45 5.49
CA ALA A 151 -7.90 -9.55 6.51
C ALA A 151 -8.26 -10.56 7.62
N CYS A 152 -9.54 -10.85 7.80
CA CYS A 152 -10.06 -11.81 8.79
C CYS A 152 -9.48 -11.57 10.20
N ASP A 153 -9.12 -12.65 10.90
CA ASP A 153 -8.53 -12.59 12.25
C ASP A 153 -7.20 -11.82 12.33
N GLY A 154 -6.50 -11.66 11.20
CA GLY A 154 -5.26 -10.89 11.11
C GLY A 154 -5.47 -9.38 11.31
N ALA A 155 -6.70 -8.88 11.17
CA ALA A 155 -7.02 -7.46 11.34
C ALA A 155 -6.77 -6.93 12.75
N LYS A 156 -6.78 -7.80 13.77
CA LYS A 156 -6.56 -7.40 15.16
C LYS A 156 -5.20 -6.75 15.36
N LYS A 157 -5.22 -5.49 15.84
CA LYS A 157 -4.04 -4.62 16.01
C LYS A 157 -3.27 -4.33 14.71
N ALA A 158 -3.85 -4.62 13.55
CA ALA A 158 -3.32 -4.19 12.27
C ALA A 158 -3.57 -2.68 12.04
N VAL A 159 -2.99 -2.15 10.99
CA VAL A 159 -3.22 -0.78 10.56
C VAL A 159 -4.00 -0.75 9.25
N ILE A 160 -4.76 0.34 9.05
CA ILE A 160 -5.42 0.67 7.79
C ILE A 160 -4.77 1.89 7.18
N ALA A 161 -4.47 1.82 5.89
CA ALA A 161 -4.10 2.99 5.08
C ALA A 161 -5.13 3.23 3.98
N CYS A 162 -5.51 4.51 3.82
CA CYS A 162 -6.42 4.95 2.76
C CYS A 162 -5.69 5.90 1.80
N ASP A 163 -5.97 5.80 0.50
CA ASP A 163 -5.44 6.70 -0.54
C ASP A 163 -6.00 8.12 -0.48
N GLY A 164 -7.11 8.29 0.23
CA GLY A 164 -7.80 9.55 0.43
C GLY A 164 -8.31 9.71 1.87
N PHE A 165 -9.23 10.65 2.05
CA PHE A 165 -9.84 10.91 3.35
C PHE A 165 -10.96 9.91 3.69
N ILE A 166 -11.26 9.80 4.97
CA ILE A 166 -12.42 9.06 5.49
C ILE A 166 -13.57 10.05 5.65
N PRO A 167 -14.66 9.89 4.89
CA PRO A 167 -15.74 10.91 4.84
C PRO A 167 -16.72 10.83 6.01
N ALA A 168 -16.80 9.70 6.72
CA ALA A 168 -17.77 9.46 7.76
C ALA A 168 -17.28 8.47 8.81
N ILE A 169 -17.98 8.41 9.95
CA ILE A 169 -17.61 7.60 11.11
C ILE A 169 -17.83 6.09 10.92
N ASP A 170 -18.62 5.69 9.91
CA ASP A 170 -18.91 4.30 9.57
C ASP A 170 -17.64 3.45 9.36
N SER A 171 -16.68 3.97 8.62
CA SER A 171 -15.38 3.34 8.39
C SER A 171 -14.59 3.14 9.68
N ILE A 172 -14.71 4.08 10.65
CA ILE A 172 -14.07 3.94 11.96
C ILE A 172 -14.78 2.89 12.81
N GLN A 173 -16.11 2.82 12.71
CA GLN A 173 -16.89 1.81 13.41
C GLN A 173 -16.57 0.40 12.92
N ALA A 174 -16.49 0.22 11.59
CA ALA A 174 -16.07 -1.05 10.98
C ALA A 174 -14.65 -1.45 11.43
N ALA A 175 -13.70 -0.51 11.41
CA ALA A 175 -12.33 -0.74 11.90
C ALA A 175 -12.31 -1.15 13.39
N ALA A 176 -13.13 -0.52 14.23
CA ALA A 176 -13.23 -0.83 15.65
C ALA A 176 -13.77 -2.24 15.92
N GLN A 177 -14.77 -2.69 15.15
CA GLN A 177 -15.33 -4.06 15.26
C GLN A 177 -14.25 -5.12 15.00
N CYS A 178 -13.33 -4.86 14.06
CA CYS A 178 -12.19 -5.73 13.76
C CYS A 178 -10.97 -5.48 14.64
N ARG A 179 -11.07 -4.60 15.64
CA ARG A 179 -10.00 -4.26 16.59
C ARG A 179 -8.73 -3.75 15.90
N ILE A 180 -8.89 -2.92 14.88
CA ILE A 180 -7.79 -2.22 14.21
C ILE A 180 -7.07 -1.34 15.23
N GLY A 181 -5.73 -1.36 15.23
CA GLY A 181 -4.89 -0.55 16.13
C GLY A 181 -4.69 0.87 15.65
N GLY A 182 -4.60 1.08 14.32
CA GLY A 182 -4.29 2.39 13.78
C GLY A 182 -4.77 2.64 12.37
N ILE A 183 -4.96 3.91 12.03
CA ILE A 183 -5.42 4.36 10.71
C ILE A 183 -4.54 5.51 10.24
N ILE A 184 -4.06 5.43 8.98
CA ILE A 184 -3.41 6.53 8.28
C ILE A 184 -4.27 6.95 7.09
N GLN A 185 -4.60 8.23 7.01
CA GLN A 185 -5.47 8.80 5.99
C GLN A 185 -5.06 10.23 5.65
N THR A 186 -5.67 10.82 4.63
CA THR A 186 -5.32 12.16 4.17
C THR A 186 -5.77 13.26 5.14
N GLY A 187 -7.02 13.20 5.63
CA GLY A 187 -7.70 14.32 6.28
C GLY A 187 -8.10 15.42 5.29
N GLY A 188 -8.51 16.55 5.82
CA GLY A 188 -8.86 17.76 5.05
C GLY A 188 -10.33 17.86 4.68
N THR A 189 -11.23 17.27 5.47
CA THR A 189 -12.68 17.41 5.30
C THR A 189 -13.33 18.17 6.46
N HIS A 190 -14.51 18.72 6.23
CA HIS A 190 -15.30 19.34 7.27
C HIS A 190 -15.77 18.37 8.37
N LYS A 191 -15.68 17.04 8.11
CA LYS A 191 -16.04 15.97 9.04
C LYS A 191 -14.85 15.38 9.80
N ASP A 192 -13.64 15.87 9.58
CA ASP A 192 -12.45 15.34 10.25
C ASP A 192 -12.60 15.28 11.76
N LYS A 193 -13.26 16.29 12.36
CA LYS A 193 -13.52 16.31 13.80
C LYS A 193 -14.32 15.09 14.25
N ASP A 194 -15.43 14.78 13.56
CA ASP A 194 -16.29 13.65 13.90
C ASP A 194 -15.54 12.31 13.75
N VAL A 195 -14.74 12.20 12.70
CA VAL A 195 -13.90 11.01 12.42
C VAL A 195 -12.83 10.82 13.50
N VAL A 196 -12.16 11.89 13.91
CA VAL A 196 -11.16 11.85 15.00
C VAL A 196 -11.81 11.56 16.34
N ASP A 197 -12.98 12.15 16.64
CA ASP A 197 -13.72 11.87 17.86
C ASP A 197 -14.18 10.40 17.92
N ALA A 198 -14.59 9.82 16.80
CA ALA A 198 -14.90 8.39 16.70
C ALA A 198 -13.65 7.52 16.92
N ALA A 199 -12.50 7.86 16.31
CA ALA A 199 -11.24 7.16 16.54
C ALA A 199 -10.83 7.19 18.02
N ASN A 200 -10.98 8.34 18.66
CA ASN A 200 -10.73 8.50 20.10
C ASN A 200 -11.63 7.66 20.98
N LYS A 201 -12.93 7.55 20.61
CA LYS A 201 -13.91 6.73 21.32
C LYS A 201 -13.56 5.24 21.30
N TYR A 202 -12.98 4.78 20.19
CA TYR A 202 -12.59 3.38 19.99
C TYR A 202 -11.10 3.12 20.25
N GLU A 203 -10.37 4.09 20.78
CA GLU A 203 -8.95 4.01 21.12
C GLU A 203 -8.06 3.65 19.91
N ILE A 204 -8.47 4.02 18.70
CA ILE A 204 -7.73 3.82 17.45
C ILE A 204 -6.74 4.97 17.28
N ALA A 205 -5.46 4.65 17.07
CA ALA A 205 -4.46 5.66 16.71
C ALA A 205 -4.73 6.19 15.30
N MET A 206 -4.66 7.52 15.10
CA MET A 206 -4.92 8.10 13.79
C MET A 206 -3.86 9.12 13.37
N ILE A 207 -3.38 8.95 12.15
CA ILE A 207 -2.46 9.86 11.47
C ILE A 207 -3.16 10.49 10.26
N THR A 208 -2.96 11.80 10.07
CA THR A 208 -3.32 12.51 8.82
C THR A 208 -2.07 12.98 8.09
N THR A 209 -2.04 12.76 6.78
CA THR A 209 -0.87 13.06 5.93
C THR A 209 -1.01 14.36 5.15
N GLY A 210 -2.23 14.85 4.91
CA GLY A 210 -2.49 15.96 3.99
C GLY A 210 -2.22 15.64 2.51
N ILE A 211 -1.87 14.40 2.18
CA ILE A 211 -1.50 13.97 0.82
C ILE A 211 -2.54 12.95 0.32
N ARG A 212 -3.06 13.17 -0.88
CA ARG A 212 -3.98 12.26 -1.58
C ARG A 212 -3.23 11.50 -2.67
N HIS A 213 -3.61 10.25 -2.86
CA HIS A 213 -3.06 9.37 -3.88
C HIS A 213 -4.17 8.80 -4.76
N PHE A 214 -4.95 9.67 -5.40
CA PHE A 214 -6.05 9.23 -6.26
C PHE A 214 -5.51 8.68 -7.58
N LYS A 215 -5.76 7.39 -7.82
CA LYS A 215 -5.39 6.69 -9.04
C LYS A 215 -6.64 6.12 -9.70
N HIS A 216 -6.96 6.62 -10.90
CA HIS A 216 -8.14 6.24 -11.68
C HIS A 216 -7.83 5.24 -12.79
#